data_e4d3c90895de14aa7dff582cba310797
#
_entry.id   e4d3c90895de14aa7dff582cba310797
#
_cell.length_a   1.000
_cell.length_b   1.000
_cell.length_c   1.000
_cell.angle_alpha   90.00
_cell.angle_beta   90.00
_cell.angle_gamma   90.00
#
_symmetry.space_group_name_H-M   'P 1'
#
loop_
_entity.id
_entity.type
_entity.pdbx_description
1 polymer ?
#
loop_
_entity_poly.entity_id
_entity_poly.type
_entity_poly.pdbx_seq_one_letter_code
_entity_poly.pdbx_strand_id
1 'polypeptide(L)'
;MSQKANYTKINSKMWDEWASAGGEWSLAINHQDFADATQGIFDIYLTPCKPVPHNWFIPFKKAKILGLASGGGQQCPVFAAQHAEVTVFDYSDKQLELEKMVSAREGYSIDLVKGDMSKTFPFKDETFHMIFNPVSNCYIQDVEHVWQECFRVLKKGGVLLSGFANPALYLFGEDEKELQAVHKLPYDGTKSSIENDEELIKNGGVQFSHSLETQIGGQLKAGFTLQALYEDHHHKGKITEYMPCYLATKSIK
;
A
#
# COMPACT_ATOMS: atom_id res chain seq x y z
N MET A 1 16.60 20.86 -12.34
CA MET A 1 15.42 20.33 -11.63
C MET A 1 15.90 19.92 -10.25
N SER A 2 15.24 20.33 -9.17
CA SER A 2 15.70 19.98 -7.81
C SER A 2 15.68 18.45 -7.66
N GLN A 3 16.62 17.87 -6.91
CA GLN A 3 16.70 16.43 -6.59
C GLN A 3 15.36 15.86 -6.14
N LYS A 4 14.58 16.61 -5.36
CA LYS A 4 13.25 16.24 -4.87
C LYS A 4 12.15 16.10 -5.94
N ALA A 5 12.37 16.57 -7.17
CA ALA A 5 11.45 16.35 -8.29
C ALA A 5 11.37 14.86 -8.70
N ASN A 6 12.29 14.03 -8.22
CA ASN A 6 12.37 12.61 -8.52
C ASN A 6 12.12 11.73 -7.28
N TYR A 7 11.23 12.18 -6.39
CA TYR A 7 10.95 11.52 -5.11
C TYR A 7 10.55 10.03 -5.25
N THR A 8 9.88 9.65 -6.33
CA THR A 8 9.47 8.26 -6.53
C THR A 8 10.67 7.32 -6.70
N LYS A 9 11.77 7.78 -7.31
CA LYS A 9 13.02 7.00 -7.39
C LYS A 9 13.73 6.92 -6.03
N ILE A 10 13.71 7.98 -5.24
CA ILE A 10 14.24 7.96 -3.87
C ILE A 10 13.47 6.92 -3.05
N ASN A 11 12.14 6.95 -3.11
CA ASN A 11 11.29 6.01 -2.42
C ASN A 11 11.49 4.56 -2.89
N SER A 12 11.61 4.33 -4.22
CA SER A 12 11.93 3.01 -4.76
C SER A 12 13.24 2.45 -4.20
N LYS A 13 14.30 3.28 -4.16
CA LYS A 13 15.60 2.88 -3.60
C LYS A 13 15.50 2.61 -2.10
N MET A 14 14.78 3.43 -1.34
CA MET A 14 14.52 3.21 0.07
C MET A 14 13.87 1.84 0.31
N TRP A 15 12.83 1.51 -0.46
CA TRP A 15 12.15 0.22 -0.35
C TRP A 15 13.05 -0.95 -0.75
N ASP A 16 13.95 -0.76 -1.74
CA ASP A 16 14.97 -1.76 -2.09
C ASP A 16 15.94 -2.01 -0.92
N GLU A 17 16.37 -0.95 -0.23
CA GLU A 17 17.26 -1.05 0.93
C GLU A 17 16.54 -1.73 2.13
N TRP A 18 15.30 -1.31 2.42
CA TRP A 18 14.50 -1.91 3.50
C TRP A 18 14.20 -3.39 3.26
N ALA A 19 13.82 -3.75 2.04
CA ALA A 19 13.58 -5.15 1.68
C ALA A 19 14.88 -5.99 1.82
N SER A 20 16.02 -5.44 1.37
CA SER A 20 17.32 -6.11 1.48
C SER A 20 17.79 -6.27 2.94
N ALA A 21 17.39 -5.36 3.83
CA ALA A 21 17.68 -5.41 5.24
C ALA A 21 16.72 -6.32 6.04
N GLY A 22 15.71 -6.91 5.41
CA GLY A 22 14.68 -7.72 6.09
C GLY A 22 13.73 -6.88 6.96
N GLY A 23 13.38 -5.68 6.49
CA GLY A 23 12.42 -4.81 7.17
C GLY A 23 11.05 -5.47 7.34
N GLU A 24 10.34 -5.17 8.43
CA GLU A 24 9.06 -5.81 8.80
C GLU A 24 7.99 -5.76 7.70
N TRP A 25 7.98 -4.69 6.90
CA TRP A 25 7.03 -4.51 5.77
C TRP A 25 7.44 -5.24 4.49
N SER A 26 8.54 -6.00 4.54
CA SER A 26 9.09 -6.80 3.44
C SER A 26 9.40 -8.23 3.85
N LEU A 27 8.81 -8.71 4.96
CA LEU A 27 8.95 -10.09 5.39
C LEU A 27 7.95 -10.96 4.62
N ALA A 28 8.47 -11.72 3.66
CA ALA A 28 7.65 -12.65 2.89
C ALA A 28 7.02 -13.73 3.78
N ILE A 29 5.80 -14.18 3.45
CA ILE A 29 5.16 -15.26 4.19
C ILE A 29 6.01 -16.52 4.14
N ASN A 30 5.95 -17.34 5.18
CA ASN A 30 6.61 -18.64 5.23
C ASN A 30 5.76 -19.72 4.52
N HIS A 31 6.31 -20.94 4.43
CA HIS A 31 5.62 -22.06 3.79
C HIS A 31 4.33 -22.47 4.54
N GLN A 32 4.34 -22.42 5.87
CA GLN A 32 3.17 -22.80 6.68
C GLN A 32 2.02 -21.82 6.46
N ASP A 33 2.28 -20.50 6.47
CA ASP A 33 1.25 -19.49 6.21
C ASP A 33 0.64 -19.66 4.81
N PHE A 34 1.45 -20.02 3.80
CA PHE A 34 0.96 -20.32 2.46
C PHE A 34 0.09 -21.59 2.44
N ALA A 35 0.53 -22.65 3.10
CA ALA A 35 -0.21 -23.90 3.21
C ALA A 35 -1.56 -23.70 3.93
N ASP A 36 -1.58 -22.95 5.03
CA ASP A 36 -2.80 -22.59 5.75
C ASP A 36 -3.74 -21.75 4.87
N ALA A 37 -3.19 -20.81 4.10
CA ALA A 37 -3.96 -20.02 3.16
C ALA A 37 -4.63 -20.89 2.09
N THR A 38 -4.02 -22.00 1.62
CA THR A 38 -4.66 -22.94 0.68
C THR A 38 -5.91 -23.61 1.27
N GLN A 39 -6.01 -23.68 2.61
CA GLN A 39 -7.16 -24.23 3.34
C GLN A 39 -8.18 -23.14 3.74
N GLY A 40 -7.96 -21.90 3.33
CA GLY A 40 -8.82 -20.76 3.69
C GLY A 40 -8.54 -20.17 5.08
N ILE A 41 -7.42 -20.54 5.70
CA ILE A 41 -6.99 -20.02 7.01
C ILE A 41 -5.93 -18.94 6.75
N PHE A 42 -6.31 -17.66 6.85
CA PHE A 42 -5.42 -16.55 6.61
C PHE A 42 -5.94 -15.25 7.22
N ASP A 43 -5.01 -14.39 7.58
CA ASP A 43 -5.25 -12.96 7.82
C ASP A 43 -4.45 -12.13 6.82
N ILE A 44 -5.05 -11.08 6.30
CA ILE A 44 -4.43 -10.13 5.38
C ILE A 44 -4.63 -8.72 5.92
N TYR A 45 -3.60 -7.88 5.79
CA TYR A 45 -3.56 -6.58 6.42
C TYR A 45 -3.42 -5.46 5.39
N LEU A 46 -4.32 -4.47 5.46
CA LEU A 46 -4.20 -3.18 4.77
C LEU A 46 -3.46 -2.16 5.63
N THR A 47 -3.53 -2.36 6.93
CA THR A 47 -3.01 -1.49 8.00
C THR A 47 -2.29 -2.35 9.04
N PRO A 48 -1.41 -1.80 9.90
CA PRO A 48 -0.44 -2.60 10.65
C PRO A 48 -0.99 -3.67 11.59
N CYS A 49 -2.13 -3.45 12.25
CA CYS A 49 -2.55 -4.30 13.38
C CYS A 49 -3.84 -5.07 13.12
N LYS A 50 -4.76 -4.51 12.34
CA LYS A 50 -6.11 -5.04 12.18
C LYS A 50 -6.23 -5.80 10.86
N PRO A 51 -6.57 -7.11 10.90
CA PRO A 51 -6.81 -7.85 9.68
C PRO A 51 -8.05 -7.34 8.94
N VAL A 52 -8.03 -7.44 7.63
CA VAL A 52 -9.17 -7.10 6.77
C VAL A 52 -10.32 -8.08 7.06
N PRO A 53 -11.53 -7.60 7.36
CA PRO A 53 -12.68 -8.48 7.54
C PRO A 53 -12.90 -9.37 6.31
N HIS A 54 -13.08 -10.68 6.51
CA HIS A 54 -13.20 -11.66 5.41
C HIS A 54 -14.37 -11.33 4.46
N ASN A 55 -15.45 -10.71 4.95
CA ASN A 55 -16.58 -10.27 4.13
C ASN A 55 -16.27 -9.04 3.25
N TRP A 56 -15.07 -8.48 3.34
CA TRP A 56 -14.61 -7.44 2.42
C TRP A 56 -14.08 -8.02 1.12
N PHE A 57 -13.58 -9.26 1.14
CA PHE A 57 -13.04 -9.91 -0.04
C PHE A 57 -14.15 -10.38 -0.98
N ILE A 58 -13.79 -10.50 -2.26
CA ILE A 58 -14.57 -11.18 -3.29
C ILE A 58 -14.24 -12.69 -3.28
N PRO A 59 -15.02 -13.55 -3.94
CA PRO A 59 -14.58 -14.91 -4.23
C PRO A 59 -13.28 -14.90 -5.04
N PHE A 60 -12.22 -15.53 -4.53
CA PHE A 60 -10.89 -15.43 -5.13
C PHE A 60 -10.70 -16.27 -6.39
N LYS A 61 -11.31 -17.46 -6.44
CA LYS A 61 -11.08 -18.44 -7.52
C LYS A 61 -11.28 -17.82 -8.90
N LYS A 62 -10.20 -17.76 -9.70
CA LYS A 62 -10.14 -17.13 -11.03
C LYS A 62 -10.42 -15.63 -11.05
N ALA A 63 -10.44 -14.98 -9.89
CA ALA A 63 -10.51 -13.53 -9.83
C ALA A 63 -9.16 -12.92 -10.24
N LYS A 64 -9.19 -11.89 -11.08
CA LYS A 64 -8.00 -11.10 -11.38
C LYS A 64 -7.83 -10.05 -10.30
N ILE A 65 -6.73 -10.14 -9.57
CA ILE A 65 -6.43 -9.26 -8.43
C ILE A 65 -5.15 -8.48 -8.71
N LEU A 66 -5.20 -7.18 -8.49
CA LEU A 66 -4.04 -6.31 -8.52
C LEU A 66 -3.57 -6.03 -7.10
N GLY A 67 -2.36 -6.47 -6.75
CA GLY A 67 -1.60 -5.96 -5.62
C GLY A 67 -0.91 -4.66 -6.02
N LEU A 68 -1.46 -3.53 -5.58
CA LEU A 68 -0.95 -2.19 -5.91
C LEU A 68 -0.03 -1.70 -4.81
N ALA A 69 1.26 -1.47 -5.13
CA ALA A 69 2.32 -1.18 -4.18
C ALA A 69 2.26 -2.17 -2.98
N SER A 70 2.16 -3.44 -3.32
CA SER A 70 1.93 -4.55 -2.40
C SER A 70 2.92 -5.70 -2.69
N GLY A 71 4.16 -5.34 -3.03
CA GLY A 71 5.26 -6.29 -3.17
C GLY A 71 5.73 -6.82 -1.81
N GLY A 72 6.77 -7.65 -1.82
CA GLY A 72 7.37 -8.20 -0.60
C GLY A 72 6.94 -9.61 -0.23
N GLY A 73 6.03 -10.22 -0.99
CA GLY A 73 5.64 -11.62 -0.77
C GLY A 73 4.78 -11.83 0.47
N GLN A 74 3.96 -10.86 0.84
CA GLN A 74 3.12 -10.92 2.04
C GLN A 74 1.66 -11.24 1.71
N GLN A 75 0.97 -10.36 1.00
CA GLN A 75 -0.48 -10.46 0.76
C GLN A 75 -0.80 -11.22 -0.54
N CYS A 76 -0.08 -10.93 -1.60
CA CYS A 76 -0.32 -11.49 -2.93
C CYS A 76 -0.20 -13.02 -2.99
N PRO A 77 0.75 -13.66 -2.29
CA PRO A 77 0.79 -15.11 -2.20
C PRO A 77 -0.46 -15.73 -1.60
N VAL A 78 -1.12 -15.08 -0.63
CA VAL A 78 -2.37 -15.57 -0.03
C VAL A 78 -3.50 -15.60 -1.06
N PHE A 79 -3.62 -14.56 -1.89
CA PHE A 79 -4.59 -14.56 -2.98
C PHE A 79 -4.32 -15.67 -4.01
N ALA A 80 -3.04 -15.91 -4.32
CA ALA A 80 -2.63 -17.00 -5.22
C ALA A 80 -2.95 -18.38 -4.62
N ALA A 81 -2.72 -18.58 -3.32
CA ALA A 81 -3.10 -19.80 -2.58
C ALA A 81 -4.60 -20.10 -2.68
N GLN A 82 -5.43 -19.05 -2.78
CA GLN A 82 -6.87 -19.12 -2.98
C GLN A 82 -7.29 -19.20 -4.48
N HIS A 83 -6.34 -19.50 -5.37
CA HIS A 83 -6.54 -19.66 -6.81
C HIS A 83 -6.98 -18.39 -7.56
N ALA A 84 -6.59 -17.21 -7.09
CA ALA A 84 -6.71 -15.97 -7.85
C ALA A 84 -5.62 -15.87 -8.93
N GLU A 85 -5.91 -15.12 -10.00
CA GLU A 85 -4.93 -14.65 -10.98
C GLU A 85 -4.37 -13.33 -10.46
N VAL A 86 -3.13 -13.35 -9.94
CA VAL A 86 -2.55 -12.21 -9.23
C VAL A 86 -1.53 -11.49 -10.10
N THR A 87 -1.68 -10.17 -10.18
CA THR A 87 -0.68 -9.24 -10.72
C THR A 87 -0.19 -8.33 -9.59
N VAL A 88 1.12 -8.18 -9.43
CA VAL A 88 1.75 -7.21 -8.52
C VAL A 88 2.31 -6.05 -9.32
N PHE A 89 1.93 -4.83 -8.94
CA PHE A 89 2.44 -3.61 -9.52
C PHE A 89 3.17 -2.81 -8.45
N ASP A 90 4.50 -2.82 -8.51
CA ASP A 90 5.36 -2.18 -7.52
C ASP A 90 6.54 -1.47 -8.20
N TYR A 91 7.11 -0.46 -7.56
CA TYR A 91 8.23 0.29 -8.11
C TYR A 91 9.58 -0.18 -7.56
N SER A 92 9.61 -0.96 -6.49
CA SER A 92 10.82 -1.56 -5.92
C SER A 92 11.16 -2.88 -6.61
N ASP A 93 12.38 -3.00 -7.10
CA ASP A 93 12.89 -4.25 -7.67
C ASP A 93 12.96 -5.35 -6.61
N LYS A 94 13.37 -5.01 -5.38
CA LYS A 94 13.53 -5.98 -4.29
C LYS A 94 12.19 -6.50 -3.79
N GLN A 95 11.16 -5.67 -3.73
CA GLN A 95 9.81 -6.10 -3.40
C GLN A 95 9.28 -7.11 -4.44
N LEU A 96 9.52 -6.87 -5.74
CA LEU A 96 9.16 -7.79 -6.80
C LEU A 96 10.00 -9.09 -6.79
N GLU A 97 11.30 -9.01 -6.44
CA GLU A 97 12.15 -10.19 -6.25
C GLU A 97 11.63 -11.10 -5.13
N LEU A 98 11.14 -10.55 -4.02
CA LEU A 98 10.54 -11.32 -2.93
C LEU A 98 9.26 -12.04 -3.39
N GLU A 99 8.38 -11.38 -4.13
CA GLU A 99 7.21 -12.03 -4.73
C GLU A 99 7.61 -13.20 -5.64
N LYS A 100 8.62 -13.00 -6.51
CA LYS A 100 9.16 -14.05 -7.38
C LYS A 100 9.73 -15.22 -6.58
N MET A 101 10.44 -14.93 -5.50
CA MET A 101 11.00 -15.96 -4.62
C MET A 101 9.89 -16.82 -3.99
N VAL A 102 8.84 -16.21 -3.45
CA VAL A 102 7.72 -16.92 -2.85
C VAL A 102 6.99 -17.74 -3.90
N SER A 103 6.69 -17.16 -5.07
CA SER A 103 5.99 -17.89 -6.15
C SER A 103 6.77 -19.10 -6.64
N ALA A 104 8.11 -18.99 -6.75
CA ALA A 104 8.97 -20.11 -7.12
C ALA A 104 9.02 -21.20 -6.03
N ARG A 105 9.07 -20.80 -4.75
CA ARG A 105 9.07 -21.72 -3.60
C ARG A 105 7.76 -22.51 -3.50
N GLU A 106 6.63 -21.83 -3.68
CA GLU A 106 5.29 -22.43 -3.49
C GLU A 106 4.67 -22.98 -4.79
N GLY A 107 5.29 -22.73 -5.93
CA GLY A 107 4.90 -23.34 -7.21
C GLY A 107 3.64 -22.75 -7.85
N TYR A 108 3.36 -21.46 -7.65
CA TYR A 108 2.26 -20.76 -8.33
C TYR A 108 2.77 -19.72 -9.34
N SER A 109 1.88 -19.28 -10.24
CA SER A 109 2.17 -18.23 -11.21
C SER A 109 1.70 -16.87 -10.70
N ILE A 110 2.50 -15.84 -10.93
CA ILE A 110 2.20 -14.45 -10.59
C ILE A 110 2.73 -13.52 -11.68
N ASP A 111 1.98 -12.50 -12.04
CA ASP A 111 2.43 -11.46 -12.97
C ASP A 111 3.10 -10.34 -12.17
N LEU A 112 4.36 -10.04 -12.48
CA LEU A 112 5.13 -8.98 -11.83
C LEU A 112 5.34 -7.83 -12.79
N VAL A 113 4.84 -6.65 -12.44
CA VAL A 113 4.93 -5.44 -13.26
C VAL A 113 5.63 -4.35 -12.46
N LYS A 114 6.84 -3.96 -12.91
CA LYS A 114 7.53 -2.82 -12.34
C LYS A 114 6.95 -1.53 -12.87
N GLY A 115 6.55 -0.62 -11.97
CA GLY A 115 6.06 0.69 -12.38
C GLY A 115 5.73 1.61 -11.21
N ASP A 116 5.64 2.88 -11.54
CA ASP A 116 5.39 3.98 -10.63
C ASP A 116 3.88 4.30 -10.63
N MET A 117 3.22 4.09 -9.49
CA MET A 117 1.77 4.34 -9.38
C MET A 117 1.38 5.83 -9.43
N SER A 118 2.36 6.75 -9.44
CA SER A 118 2.12 8.17 -9.75
C SER A 118 1.91 8.44 -11.24
N LYS A 119 2.03 7.41 -12.09
CA LYS A 119 1.85 7.46 -13.54
C LYS A 119 0.63 6.65 -13.94
N THR A 120 0.23 6.78 -15.21
CA THR A 120 -0.81 5.91 -15.78
C THR A 120 -0.43 4.44 -15.65
N PHE A 121 -1.34 3.63 -15.10
CA PHE A 121 -1.09 2.21 -14.90
C PHE A 121 -1.04 1.48 -16.26
N PRO A 122 -0.08 0.57 -16.47
CA PRO A 122 0.12 -0.12 -17.74
C PRO A 122 -0.91 -1.23 -17.98
N PHE A 123 -2.14 -1.03 -17.51
CA PHE A 123 -3.23 -2.00 -17.61
C PHE A 123 -4.39 -1.39 -18.42
N LYS A 124 -5.11 -2.28 -19.11
CA LYS A 124 -6.35 -1.91 -19.82
C LYS A 124 -7.46 -1.59 -18.82
N ASP A 125 -8.42 -0.81 -19.28
CA ASP A 125 -9.65 -0.57 -18.54
C ASP A 125 -10.35 -1.88 -18.17
N GLU A 126 -11.04 -1.90 -17.05
CA GLU A 126 -11.89 -3.02 -16.63
C GLU A 126 -11.17 -4.40 -16.63
N THR A 127 -9.92 -4.41 -16.19
CA THR A 127 -9.09 -5.65 -16.14
C THR A 127 -9.30 -6.44 -14.87
N PHE A 128 -9.32 -5.78 -13.71
CA PHE A 128 -9.28 -6.43 -12.40
C PHE A 128 -10.65 -6.49 -11.72
N HIS A 129 -10.86 -7.56 -10.94
CA HIS A 129 -12.04 -7.72 -10.10
C HIS A 129 -11.84 -7.09 -8.71
N MET A 130 -10.59 -7.07 -8.24
CA MET A 130 -10.21 -6.46 -6.98
C MET A 130 -8.84 -5.80 -7.09
N ILE A 131 -8.67 -4.66 -6.43
CA ILE A 131 -7.39 -4.04 -6.14
C ILE A 131 -7.17 -4.09 -4.64
N PHE A 132 -5.99 -4.55 -4.24
CA PHE A 132 -5.51 -4.55 -2.87
C PHE A 132 -4.33 -3.58 -2.75
N ASN A 133 -4.55 -2.49 -2.02
CA ASN A 133 -3.57 -1.41 -1.86
C ASN A 133 -3.32 -1.16 -0.37
N PRO A 134 -2.32 -1.83 0.25
CA PRO A 134 -1.95 -1.56 1.63
C PRO A 134 -1.35 -0.16 1.77
N VAL A 135 -1.08 0.27 3.00
CA VAL A 135 -0.53 1.61 3.28
C VAL A 135 0.69 1.88 2.40
N SER A 136 0.53 2.74 1.41
CA SER A 136 1.55 3.15 0.45
C SER A 136 1.32 4.55 -0.13
N ASN A 137 0.12 5.09 0.04
CA ASN A 137 -0.28 6.37 -0.53
C ASN A 137 0.52 7.55 0.02
N CYS A 138 1.11 7.41 1.21
CA CYS A 138 2.02 8.40 1.77
C CYS A 138 3.28 8.63 0.92
N TYR A 139 3.60 7.74 0.01
CA TYR A 139 4.73 7.88 -0.91
C TYR A 139 4.35 8.51 -2.25
N ILE A 140 3.12 8.97 -2.42
CA ILE A 140 2.60 9.58 -3.66
C ILE A 140 2.11 10.99 -3.39
N GLN A 141 2.52 11.94 -4.21
CA GLN A 141 2.11 13.34 -4.08
C GLN A 141 0.66 13.57 -4.53
N ASP A 142 0.26 12.96 -5.64
CA ASP A 142 -1.10 13.06 -6.21
C ASP A 142 -1.84 11.73 -6.06
N VAL A 143 -2.53 11.55 -4.95
CA VAL A 143 -3.31 10.33 -4.67
C VAL A 143 -4.65 10.32 -5.43
N GLU A 144 -5.19 11.47 -5.84
CA GLU A 144 -6.43 11.50 -6.65
C GLU A 144 -6.21 10.83 -8.01
N HIS A 145 -5.03 11.00 -8.62
CA HIS A 145 -4.64 10.26 -9.82
C HIS A 145 -4.66 8.74 -9.59
N VAL A 146 -4.15 8.27 -8.44
CA VAL A 146 -4.18 6.84 -8.10
C VAL A 146 -5.61 6.32 -8.02
N TRP A 147 -6.53 7.08 -7.41
CA TRP A 147 -7.95 6.68 -7.34
C TRP A 147 -8.62 6.61 -8.72
N GLN A 148 -8.31 7.56 -9.62
CA GLN A 148 -8.80 7.55 -11.00
C GLN A 148 -8.31 6.34 -11.77
N GLU A 149 -7.02 5.99 -11.66
CA GLU A 149 -6.44 4.81 -12.30
C GLU A 149 -6.99 3.51 -11.71
N CYS A 150 -7.15 3.42 -10.38
CA CYS A 150 -7.81 2.29 -9.75
C CYS A 150 -9.24 2.11 -10.29
N PHE A 151 -10.00 3.20 -10.38
CA PHE A 151 -11.36 3.16 -10.95
C PHE A 151 -11.35 2.71 -12.40
N ARG A 152 -10.42 3.23 -13.21
CA ARG A 152 -10.31 2.87 -14.62
C ARG A 152 -10.05 1.39 -14.83
N VAL A 153 -9.07 0.83 -14.13
CA VAL A 153 -8.64 -0.57 -14.33
C VAL A 153 -9.52 -1.61 -13.65
N LEU A 154 -10.35 -1.21 -12.68
CA LEU A 154 -11.35 -2.09 -12.08
C LEU A 154 -12.52 -2.34 -13.02
N LYS A 155 -13.03 -3.54 -13.02
CA LYS A 155 -14.30 -3.91 -13.67
C LYS A 155 -15.49 -3.27 -12.96
N LYS A 156 -16.61 -3.13 -13.63
CA LYS A 156 -17.88 -2.75 -12.99
C LYS A 156 -18.22 -3.75 -11.87
N GLY A 157 -18.59 -3.24 -10.71
CA GLY A 157 -18.78 -4.03 -9.49
C GLY A 157 -17.48 -4.52 -8.84
N GLY A 158 -16.30 -4.12 -9.36
CA GLY A 158 -15.01 -4.44 -8.80
C GLY A 158 -14.75 -3.71 -7.49
N VAL A 159 -13.89 -4.29 -6.65
CA VAL A 159 -13.63 -3.87 -5.28
C VAL A 159 -12.25 -3.21 -5.16
N LEU A 160 -12.18 -2.03 -4.58
CA LEU A 160 -10.95 -1.42 -4.08
C LEU A 160 -10.88 -1.60 -2.57
N LEU A 161 -9.84 -2.27 -2.09
CA LEU A 161 -9.46 -2.34 -0.68
C LEU A 161 -8.21 -1.51 -0.51
N SER A 162 -8.27 -0.43 0.28
CA SER A 162 -7.12 0.47 0.45
C SER A 162 -6.92 0.84 1.92
N GLY A 163 -5.65 0.74 2.36
CA GLY A 163 -5.17 1.25 3.64
C GLY A 163 -4.38 2.54 3.46
N PHE A 164 -4.48 3.46 4.39
CA PHE A 164 -3.72 4.71 4.37
C PHE A 164 -3.53 5.29 5.77
N ALA A 165 -2.48 6.11 5.91
CA ALA A 165 -2.16 6.77 7.17
C ALA A 165 -3.19 7.86 7.49
N ASN A 166 -3.56 7.99 8.77
CA ASN A 166 -4.29 9.13 9.25
C ASN A 166 -3.40 10.40 9.08
N PRO A 167 -3.89 11.44 8.38
CA PRO A 167 -3.08 12.63 8.13
C PRO A 167 -2.57 13.30 9.40
N ALA A 168 -3.24 13.14 10.51
CA ALA A 168 -2.82 13.72 11.80
C ALA A 168 -1.46 13.18 12.30
N LEU A 169 -1.02 12.00 11.84
CA LEU A 169 0.32 11.49 12.16
C LEU A 169 1.42 12.48 11.73
N TYR A 170 1.23 13.14 10.62
CA TYR A 170 2.19 14.07 10.05
C TYR A 170 2.22 15.46 10.70
N LEU A 171 1.38 15.71 11.72
CA LEU A 171 1.50 16.91 12.55
C LEU A 171 2.76 16.87 13.41
N PHE A 172 3.16 15.67 13.83
CA PHE A 172 4.21 15.46 14.82
C PHE A 172 5.55 15.20 14.13
N GLY A 173 6.65 15.58 14.79
CA GLY A 173 7.99 15.21 14.38
C GLY A 173 8.36 13.78 14.81
N GLU A 174 9.56 13.35 14.43
CA GLU A 174 10.07 12.00 14.73
C GLU A 174 10.34 11.78 16.23
N ASP A 175 10.46 12.84 17.04
CA ASP A 175 10.62 12.72 18.49
C ASP A 175 9.27 12.39 19.15
N GLU A 176 9.02 11.09 19.33
CA GLU A 176 7.81 10.59 19.95
C GLU A 176 7.72 10.83 21.46
N LYS A 177 8.75 11.39 22.09
CA LYS A 177 8.73 11.64 23.54
C LYS A 177 7.78 12.75 23.92
N GLU A 178 7.68 13.75 23.04
CA GLU A 178 6.75 14.86 23.22
C GLU A 178 5.94 15.04 21.92
N LEU A 179 4.64 14.75 21.99
CA LEU A 179 3.71 14.94 20.85
C LEU A 179 3.47 16.42 20.62
N GLN A 180 4.46 17.09 20.03
CA GLN A 180 4.36 18.49 19.62
C GLN A 180 4.00 18.59 18.14
N ALA A 181 3.01 19.42 17.81
CA ALA A 181 2.69 19.73 16.43
C ALA A 181 3.79 20.63 15.85
N VAL A 182 4.57 20.10 14.91
CA VAL A 182 5.71 20.78 14.27
C VAL A 182 5.47 21.05 12.79
N HIS A 183 4.54 20.32 12.16
CA HIS A 183 4.25 20.47 10.73
C HIS A 183 2.83 20.99 10.50
N LYS A 184 2.66 21.70 9.38
CA LYS A 184 1.35 22.05 8.84
C LYS A 184 0.86 20.95 7.91
N LEU A 185 -0.46 20.67 7.95
CA LEU A 185 -1.10 19.74 7.01
C LEU A 185 -1.73 20.49 5.82
N PRO A 186 -1.75 19.88 4.63
CA PRO A 186 -1.11 18.60 4.32
C PRO A 186 0.42 18.69 4.33
N TYR A 187 1.09 17.67 4.86
CA TYR A 187 2.55 17.58 4.86
C TYR A 187 3.06 17.24 3.46
N ASP A 188 4.13 17.91 3.06
CA ASP A 188 4.78 17.73 1.76
C ASP A 188 6.29 17.51 1.96
N GLY A 189 6.73 16.26 1.92
CA GLY A 189 8.11 15.88 2.14
C GLY A 189 9.10 16.46 1.13
N THR A 190 8.65 16.92 -0.04
CA THR A 190 9.51 17.62 -0.99
C THR A 190 9.99 18.98 -0.46
N LYS A 191 9.32 19.52 0.55
CA LYS A 191 9.65 20.78 1.22
C LYS A 191 10.52 20.58 2.48
N SER A 192 10.87 19.34 2.81
CA SER A 192 11.82 19.04 3.88
C SER A 192 13.13 19.77 3.68
N SER A 193 13.82 20.15 4.77
CA SER A 193 15.15 20.74 4.73
C SER A 193 16.26 19.75 4.35
N ILE A 194 15.97 18.43 4.38
CA ILE A 194 16.91 17.40 3.99
C ILE A 194 17.12 17.47 2.48
N GLU A 195 18.35 17.76 2.04
CA GLU A 195 18.70 17.91 0.62
C GLU A 195 19.41 16.67 0.04
N ASN A 196 19.97 15.82 0.91
CA ASN A 196 20.71 14.63 0.51
C ASN A 196 19.78 13.42 0.36
N ASP A 197 19.81 12.77 -0.80
CA ASP A 197 18.98 11.60 -1.09
C ASP A 197 19.26 10.42 -0.15
N GLU A 198 20.53 10.19 0.26
CA GLU A 198 20.87 9.12 1.20
C GLU A 198 20.28 9.37 2.59
N GLU A 199 20.25 10.62 3.00
CA GLU A 199 19.62 11.00 4.27
C GLU A 199 18.09 10.88 4.20
N LEU A 200 17.46 11.26 3.08
CA LEU A 200 16.04 11.03 2.84
C LEU A 200 15.69 9.54 2.88
N ILE A 201 16.52 8.68 2.28
CA ILE A 201 16.33 7.23 2.29
C ILE A 201 16.39 6.70 3.73
N LYS A 202 17.37 7.11 4.52
CA LYS A 202 17.51 6.69 5.93
C LYS A 202 16.33 7.14 6.80
N ASN A 203 15.75 8.29 6.50
CA ASN A 203 14.63 8.88 7.23
C ASN A 203 13.25 8.50 6.65
N GLY A 204 13.11 7.35 6.01
CA GLY A 204 11.82 6.83 5.55
C GLY A 204 11.32 7.39 4.22
N GLY A 205 12.21 7.99 3.42
CA GLY A 205 11.91 8.49 2.08
C GLY A 205 11.19 9.83 2.08
N VAL A 206 10.63 10.17 0.92
CA VAL A 206 9.82 11.39 0.76
C VAL A 206 8.35 11.03 0.91
N GLN A 207 7.74 11.52 1.96
CA GLN A 207 6.36 11.21 2.32
C GLN A 207 5.44 12.43 2.19
N PHE A 208 4.16 12.15 2.08
CA PHE A 208 3.08 13.12 1.96
C PHE A 208 1.93 12.74 2.89
N SER A 209 1.33 13.71 3.56
CA SER A 209 0.02 13.49 4.15
C SER A 209 -1.07 13.91 3.17
N HIS A 210 -2.16 13.16 3.18
CA HIS A 210 -3.35 13.48 2.39
C HIS A 210 -4.53 13.68 3.33
N SER A 211 -5.32 14.73 3.14
CA SER A 211 -6.53 14.94 3.92
C SER A 211 -7.52 13.78 3.72
N LEU A 212 -8.42 13.57 4.68
CA LEU A 212 -9.50 12.59 4.51
C LEU A 212 -10.40 12.94 3.31
N GLU A 213 -10.53 14.24 2.98
CA GLU A 213 -11.20 14.68 1.76
C GLU A 213 -10.51 14.13 0.52
N THR A 214 -9.17 14.17 0.45
CA THR A 214 -8.40 13.64 -0.68
C THR A 214 -8.39 12.10 -0.69
N GLN A 215 -8.26 11.46 0.47
CA GLN A 215 -8.24 9.98 0.56
C GLN A 215 -9.61 9.35 0.31
N ILE A 216 -10.63 9.78 1.04
CA ILE A 216 -11.98 9.20 0.97
C ILE A 216 -12.82 9.93 -0.09
N GLY A 217 -12.86 11.26 -0.02
CA GLY A 217 -13.56 12.08 -1.00
C GLY A 217 -13.01 11.92 -2.41
N GLY A 218 -11.68 11.73 -2.57
CA GLY A 218 -11.04 11.41 -3.84
C GLY A 218 -11.53 10.10 -4.45
N GLN A 219 -11.75 9.04 -3.63
CA GLN A 219 -12.37 7.79 -4.11
C GLN A 219 -13.80 8.06 -4.60
N LEU A 220 -14.61 8.78 -3.84
CA LEU A 220 -15.98 9.15 -4.24
C LEU A 220 -15.99 9.98 -5.53
N LYS A 221 -15.08 10.94 -5.66
CA LYS A 221 -14.92 11.79 -6.85
C LYS A 221 -14.49 10.99 -8.08
N ALA A 222 -13.68 9.94 -7.92
CA ALA A 222 -13.32 9.01 -8.99
C ALA A 222 -14.49 8.14 -9.47
N GLY A 223 -15.59 8.06 -8.70
CA GLY A 223 -16.81 7.32 -9.04
C GLY A 223 -17.06 6.10 -8.14
N PHE A 224 -16.22 5.82 -7.16
CA PHE A 224 -16.43 4.74 -6.21
C PHE A 224 -17.61 5.01 -5.26
N THR A 225 -18.23 3.93 -4.80
CA THR A 225 -19.17 3.93 -3.66
C THR A 225 -18.45 3.34 -2.46
N LEU A 226 -18.29 4.13 -1.39
CA LEU A 226 -17.73 3.66 -0.13
C LEU A 226 -18.73 2.72 0.56
N GLN A 227 -18.33 1.47 0.80
CA GLN A 227 -19.17 0.47 1.48
C GLN A 227 -18.84 0.28 2.95
N ALA A 228 -17.56 0.36 3.29
CA ALA A 228 -17.09 0.15 4.66
C ALA A 228 -15.79 0.89 4.93
N LEU A 229 -15.53 1.14 6.20
CA LEU A 229 -14.32 1.75 6.72
C LEU A 229 -14.03 1.16 8.10
N TYR A 230 -12.74 1.00 8.42
CA TYR A 230 -12.29 0.82 9.80
C TYR A 230 -11.07 1.68 10.09
N GLU A 231 -10.85 1.92 11.37
CA GLU A 231 -9.66 2.56 11.90
C GLU A 231 -8.75 1.53 12.56
N ASP A 232 -7.44 1.78 12.55
CA ASP A 232 -6.43 0.92 13.12
C ASP A 232 -5.34 1.73 13.83
N HIS A 233 -4.60 1.07 14.73
CA HIS A 233 -3.52 1.64 15.48
C HIS A 233 -2.17 1.22 14.89
N HIS A 234 -1.09 1.75 15.44
CA HIS A 234 0.27 1.26 15.18
C HIS A 234 0.69 0.34 16.32
N HIS A 235 1.63 -0.58 16.06
CA HIS A 235 2.17 -1.46 17.11
C HIS A 235 2.99 -0.71 18.16
N LYS A 236 3.52 0.45 17.80
CA LYS A 236 4.47 1.24 18.58
C LYS A 236 4.15 2.73 18.45
N GLY A 237 4.76 3.52 19.35
CA GLY A 237 4.69 4.97 19.29
C GLY A 237 3.64 5.55 20.23
N LYS A 238 3.99 6.66 20.86
CA LYS A 238 3.14 7.33 21.85
C LYS A 238 1.81 7.82 21.26
N ILE A 239 1.80 8.17 19.99
CA ILE A 239 0.60 8.68 19.29
C ILE A 239 -0.55 7.65 19.27
N THR A 240 -0.21 6.35 19.22
CA THR A 240 -1.22 5.29 19.16
C THR A 240 -2.04 5.16 20.46
N GLU A 241 -1.55 5.73 21.57
CA GLU A 241 -2.30 5.82 22.83
C GLU A 241 -3.42 6.85 22.77
N TYR A 242 -3.38 7.78 21.83
CA TYR A 242 -4.27 8.92 21.73
C TYR A 242 -5.26 8.83 20.57
N MET A 243 -4.86 8.20 19.45
CA MET A 243 -5.70 8.17 18.27
C MET A 243 -5.38 6.99 17.35
N PRO A 244 -6.35 6.56 16.52
CA PRO A 244 -6.09 5.66 15.40
C PRO A 244 -5.10 6.28 14.41
N CYS A 245 -4.08 5.50 14.05
CA CYS A 245 -2.98 5.94 13.18
C CYS A 245 -3.24 5.68 11.70
N TYR A 246 -4.14 4.74 11.40
CA TYR A 246 -4.44 4.29 10.04
C TYR A 246 -5.94 4.11 9.83
N LEU A 247 -6.32 4.12 8.57
CA LEU A 247 -7.68 3.83 8.12
C LEU A 247 -7.61 2.83 6.97
N ALA A 248 -8.66 2.03 6.84
CA ALA A 248 -8.86 1.20 5.66
C ALA A 248 -10.28 1.39 5.12
N THR A 249 -10.40 1.35 3.79
CA THR A 249 -11.68 1.48 3.09
C THR A 249 -11.96 0.27 2.20
N LYS A 250 -13.25 -0.06 2.08
CA LYS A 250 -13.80 -0.90 1.02
C LYS A 250 -14.67 -0.04 0.13
N SER A 251 -14.29 0.09 -1.13
CA SER A 251 -15.02 0.88 -2.13
C SER A 251 -15.36 0.03 -3.35
N ILE A 252 -16.50 0.31 -4.01
CA ILE A 252 -17.00 -0.44 -5.16
C ILE A 252 -17.11 0.50 -6.37
N LYS A 253 -16.64 0.01 -7.54
CA LYS A 253 -16.84 0.65 -8.83
C LYS A 253 -18.25 0.46 -9.38
#